data_4323d75c8e81adb3242d439523b0304f
#
_entry.id   4323d75c8e81adb3242d439523b0304f
#
_cell.length_a   1.000
_cell.length_b   1.000
_cell.length_c   1.000
_cell.angle_alpha   90.00
_cell.angle_beta   90.00
_cell.angle_gamma   90.00
#
_symmetry.space_group_name_H-M   'P 1'
#
loop_
_entity.id
_entity.type
_entity.pdbx_description
1 polymer ?
#
loop_
_entity_poly.entity_id
_entity_poly.type
_entity_poly.pdbx_seq_one_letter_code
_entity_poly.pdbx_strand_id
1 'polypeptide(L)'
;MEVETKFKVLSEQYSLEYDRNPIESIKTRVKSMESLLKKIRRKNIPLTIDAIEENIQDIAGVRVICAFQDDIYKLAKCFLDQDDVILIQKKDYIANPKPSGYRSLHLIVKTPIFLKEGKKMITVEVQLRTIAMDFWASLEHKLRYKKSIPEEQSKYLAEEMMDCAQISSALDERMQKVRDVIMQAEEKEEEKSSGVEPLMLRGLTERIRQKTF
;
A
#
# COMPACT_ATOMS: atom_id res chain seq x y z
N MET A 1 7.00 -13.50 0.33
CA MET A 1 8.08 -13.24 -0.63
C MET A 1 8.78 -11.94 -0.25
N GLU A 2 9.97 -11.61 -0.78
CA GLU A 2 10.83 -10.52 -0.27
C GLU A 2 10.09 -9.22 0.11
N VAL A 3 9.39 -8.60 -0.85
CA VAL A 3 8.66 -7.34 -0.58
C VAL A 3 7.56 -7.51 0.48
N GLU A 4 6.89 -8.64 0.51
CA GLU A 4 5.90 -8.96 1.56
C GLU A 4 6.56 -9.06 2.93
N THR A 5 7.71 -9.74 3.01
CA THR A 5 8.49 -9.87 4.24
C THR A 5 8.95 -8.52 4.76
N LYS A 6 9.43 -7.63 3.86
CA LYS A 6 9.82 -6.27 4.23
C LYS A 6 8.66 -5.49 4.88
N PHE A 7 7.45 -5.56 4.33
CA PHE A 7 6.29 -4.92 4.93
C PHE A 7 5.84 -5.59 6.23
N LYS A 8 5.98 -6.91 6.38
CA LYS A 8 5.72 -7.59 7.65
C LYS A 8 6.69 -7.13 8.73
N VAL A 9 7.98 -7.03 8.43
CA VAL A 9 8.99 -6.52 9.38
C VAL A 9 8.67 -5.08 9.79
N LEU A 10 8.34 -4.20 8.83
CA LEU A 10 7.93 -2.83 9.14
C LEU A 10 6.66 -2.80 10.03
N SER A 11 5.68 -3.66 9.74
CA SER A 11 4.45 -3.79 10.55
C SER A 11 4.74 -4.16 12.00
N GLU A 12 5.60 -5.16 12.22
CA GLU A 12 6.05 -5.59 13.54
C GLU A 12 6.79 -4.47 14.28
N GLN A 13 7.71 -3.79 13.59
CA GLN A 13 8.46 -2.67 14.16
C GLN A 13 7.53 -1.55 14.60
N TYR A 14 6.58 -1.15 13.77
CA TYR A 14 5.60 -0.11 14.13
C TYR A 14 4.73 -0.52 15.32
N SER A 15 4.31 -1.78 15.39
CA SER A 15 3.53 -2.29 16.53
C SER A 15 4.30 -2.23 17.84
N LEU A 16 5.63 -2.45 17.80
CA LEU A 16 6.49 -2.38 18.98
C LEU A 16 6.78 -0.94 19.42
N GLU A 17 6.90 -0.01 18.47
CA GLU A 17 7.27 1.38 18.76
C GLU A 17 6.09 2.26 19.17
N TYR A 18 4.90 2.01 18.60
CA TYR A 18 3.76 2.94 18.69
C TYR A 18 2.50 2.30 19.24
N ASP A 19 2.55 1.07 19.76
CA ASP A 19 1.38 0.29 20.21
C ASP A 19 0.22 0.25 19.20
N ARG A 20 0.55 0.44 17.91
CA ARG A 20 -0.40 0.51 16.79
C ARG A 20 0.17 -0.11 15.54
N ASN A 21 -0.58 -1.01 14.92
CA ASN A 21 -0.22 -1.56 13.62
C ASN A 21 -0.82 -0.71 12.48
N PRO A 22 0.01 -0.04 11.64
CA PRO A 22 -0.48 0.72 10.50
C PRO A 22 -0.95 -0.16 9.34
N ILE A 23 -0.59 -1.44 9.32
CA ILE A 23 -0.91 -2.38 8.23
C ILE A 23 -2.04 -3.31 8.68
N GLU A 24 -3.18 -3.21 8.00
CA GLU A 24 -4.33 -4.09 8.19
C GLU A 24 -4.15 -5.44 7.49
N SER A 25 -3.65 -5.43 6.26
CA SER A 25 -3.40 -6.66 5.51
C SER A 25 -2.42 -6.47 4.35
N ILE A 26 -1.72 -7.56 4.00
CA ILE A 26 -0.83 -7.63 2.86
C ILE A 26 -1.32 -8.74 1.94
N LYS A 27 -1.54 -8.42 0.65
CA LYS A 27 -1.96 -9.37 -0.37
C LYS A 27 -0.93 -9.40 -1.49
N THR A 28 -0.48 -10.58 -1.86
CA THR A 28 0.47 -10.76 -2.98
C THR A 28 -0.20 -11.44 -4.15
N ARG A 29 0.23 -11.12 -5.35
CA ARG A 29 -0.19 -11.83 -6.55
C ARG A 29 0.93 -11.89 -7.58
N VAL A 30 0.94 -12.98 -8.33
CA VAL A 30 1.64 -13.06 -9.62
C VAL A 30 0.58 -13.03 -10.71
N LYS A 31 0.80 -12.22 -11.75
CA LYS A 31 -0.12 -12.13 -12.88
C LYS A 31 -0.23 -13.49 -13.56
N SER A 32 -1.47 -13.96 -13.78
CA SER A 32 -1.69 -15.22 -14.49
C SER A 32 -1.15 -15.16 -15.92
N MET A 33 -0.71 -16.32 -16.44
CA MET A 33 -0.18 -16.42 -17.80
C MET A 33 -1.17 -15.89 -18.84
N GLU A 34 -2.46 -16.18 -18.66
CA GLU A 34 -3.51 -15.66 -19.55
C GLU A 34 -3.58 -14.13 -19.55
N SER A 35 -3.55 -13.50 -18.37
CA SER A 35 -3.55 -12.05 -18.22
C SER A 35 -2.27 -11.40 -18.77
N LEU A 36 -1.15 -12.09 -18.63
CA LEU A 36 0.14 -11.67 -19.19
C LEU A 36 0.09 -11.68 -20.71
N LEU A 37 -0.34 -12.77 -21.32
CA LEU A 37 -0.48 -12.90 -22.77
C LEU A 37 -1.47 -11.89 -23.37
N LYS A 38 -2.62 -11.65 -22.71
CA LYS A 38 -3.56 -10.60 -23.13
C LYS A 38 -2.90 -9.21 -23.13
N LYS A 39 -2.06 -8.91 -22.12
CA LYS A 39 -1.36 -7.63 -22.03
C LYS A 39 -0.27 -7.49 -23.08
N ILE A 40 0.52 -8.55 -23.32
CA ILE A 40 1.54 -8.63 -24.36
C ILE A 40 0.94 -8.33 -25.73
N ARG A 41 -0.15 -9.02 -26.10
CA ARG A 41 -0.85 -8.81 -27.37
C ARG A 41 -1.39 -7.38 -27.51
N ARG A 42 -2.04 -6.85 -26.46
CA ARG A 42 -2.58 -5.49 -26.46
C ARG A 42 -1.54 -4.41 -26.65
N LYS A 43 -0.31 -4.64 -26.15
CA LYS A 43 0.80 -3.70 -26.22
C LYS A 43 1.76 -3.95 -27.38
N ASN A 44 1.52 -4.99 -28.21
CA ASN A 44 2.41 -5.46 -29.28
C ASN A 44 3.86 -5.70 -28.78
N ILE A 45 4.01 -6.32 -27.60
CA ILE A 45 5.32 -6.63 -27.03
C ILE A 45 5.85 -7.94 -27.65
N PRO A 46 7.13 -8.01 -28.08
CA PRO A 46 7.73 -9.26 -28.51
C PRO A 46 7.67 -10.34 -27.43
N LEU A 47 7.46 -11.60 -27.82
CA LEU A 47 7.38 -12.76 -26.91
C LEU A 47 8.79 -13.22 -26.50
N THR A 48 9.60 -12.30 -26.00
CA THR A 48 10.92 -12.59 -25.41
C THR A 48 10.92 -12.20 -23.94
N ILE A 49 11.70 -12.89 -23.11
CA ILE A 49 11.77 -12.61 -21.68
C ILE A 49 12.20 -11.16 -21.44
N ASP A 50 13.23 -10.70 -22.14
CA ASP A 50 13.77 -9.35 -21.99
C ASP A 50 12.72 -8.27 -22.33
N ALA A 51 12.02 -8.42 -23.47
CA ALA A 51 10.97 -7.48 -23.87
C ALA A 51 9.80 -7.48 -22.87
N ILE A 52 9.47 -8.62 -22.26
CA ILE A 52 8.43 -8.74 -21.26
C ILE A 52 8.87 -8.04 -19.96
N GLU A 53 10.09 -8.30 -19.48
CA GLU A 53 10.64 -7.67 -18.26
C GLU A 53 10.77 -6.14 -18.40
N GLU A 54 11.12 -5.64 -19.57
CA GLU A 54 11.21 -4.20 -19.84
C GLU A 54 9.86 -3.50 -19.90
N ASN A 55 8.84 -4.13 -20.50
CA ASN A 55 7.57 -3.47 -20.85
C ASN A 55 6.41 -3.80 -19.90
N ILE A 56 6.54 -4.83 -19.05
CA ILE A 56 5.50 -5.26 -18.11
C ILE A 56 6.01 -5.23 -16.68
N GLN A 57 5.68 -4.16 -15.97
CA GLN A 57 6.18 -3.87 -14.62
C GLN A 57 5.28 -4.43 -13.50
N ASP A 58 4.15 -5.06 -13.83
CA ASP A 58 3.12 -5.54 -12.89
C ASP A 58 2.94 -7.07 -12.93
N ILE A 59 4.00 -7.80 -13.25
CA ILE A 59 3.99 -9.28 -13.22
C ILE A 59 3.87 -9.76 -11.77
N ALA A 60 4.70 -9.23 -10.89
CA ALA A 60 4.60 -9.42 -9.45
C ALA A 60 3.97 -8.17 -8.81
N GLY A 61 3.00 -8.38 -7.94
CA GLY A 61 2.30 -7.30 -7.25
C GLY A 61 2.15 -7.59 -5.76
N VAL A 62 2.32 -6.55 -4.95
CA VAL A 62 2.05 -6.55 -3.52
C VAL A 62 1.05 -5.42 -3.25
N ARG A 63 -0.03 -5.74 -2.54
CA ARG A 63 -0.98 -4.76 -2.06
C ARG A 63 -0.91 -4.70 -0.54
N VAL A 64 -0.65 -3.51 -0.02
CA VAL A 64 -0.61 -3.20 1.41
C VAL A 64 -1.83 -2.36 1.72
N ILE A 65 -2.67 -2.84 2.62
CA ILE A 65 -3.83 -2.12 3.12
C ILE A 65 -3.45 -1.50 4.45
N CYS A 66 -3.55 -0.18 4.52
CA CYS A 66 -3.22 0.62 5.69
C CYS A 66 -4.51 1.11 6.39
N ALA A 67 -4.41 1.37 7.68
CA ALA A 67 -5.52 1.91 8.45
C ALA A 67 -5.87 3.34 8.00
N PHE A 68 -4.86 4.22 7.82
CA PHE A 68 -5.04 5.64 7.52
C PHE A 68 -4.15 6.12 6.37
N GLN A 69 -4.49 7.28 5.79
CA GLN A 69 -3.76 7.83 4.63
C GLN A 69 -2.30 8.18 4.93
N ASP A 70 -2.02 8.76 6.10
CA ASP A 70 -0.66 9.14 6.48
C ASP A 70 0.23 7.91 6.70
N ASP A 71 -0.35 6.77 7.14
CA ASP A 71 0.38 5.50 7.25
C ASP A 71 0.91 5.04 5.89
N ILE A 72 0.15 5.26 4.81
CA ILE A 72 0.58 4.93 3.46
C ILE A 72 1.91 5.62 3.13
N TYR A 73 1.99 6.93 3.40
CA TYR A 73 3.18 7.71 3.06
C TYR A 73 4.37 7.40 3.97
N LYS A 74 4.11 7.18 5.28
CA LYS A 74 5.14 6.78 6.25
C LYS A 74 5.75 5.43 5.86
N LEU A 75 4.89 4.42 5.62
CA LEU A 75 5.34 3.09 5.20
C LEU A 75 6.04 3.10 3.84
N ALA A 76 5.53 3.87 2.88
CA ALA A 76 6.17 4.03 1.58
C ALA A 76 7.58 4.61 1.71
N LYS A 77 7.77 5.61 2.58
CA LYS A 77 9.07 6.19 2.87
C LYS A 77 10.01 5.16 3.48
N CYS A 78 9.62 4.51 4.58
CA CYS A 78 10.44 3.50 5.25
C CYS A 78 10.82 2.33 4.32
N PHE A 79 9.91 1.93 3.44
CA PHE A 79 10.17 0.90 2.44
C PHE A 79 11.18 1.35 1.37
N LEU A 80 11.07 2.59 0.90
CA LEU A 80 11.96 3.15 -0.13
C LEU A 80 13.34 3.56 0.40
N ASP A 81 13.46 3.80 1.71
CA ASP A 81 14.73 4.14 2.38
C ASP A 81 15.63 2.89 2.57
N GLN A 82 15.13 1.68 2.26
CA GLN A 82 15.95 0.45 2.29
C GLN A 82 16.91 0.41 1.11
N ASP A 83 18.18 0.09 1.37
CA ASP A 83 19.30 0.13 0.40
C ASP A 83 19.19 -0.88 -0.75
N ASP A 84 18.38 -1.92 -0.60
CA ASP A 84 18.12 -2.93 -1.63
C ASP A 84 16.80 -2.69 -2.41
N VAL A 85 16.13 -1.55 -2.22
CA VAL A 85 14.90 -1.16 -2.91
C VAL A 85 15.18 0.02 -3.84
N ILE A 86 15.02 -0.18 -5.13
CA ILE A 86 15.25 0.84 -6.15
C ILE A 86 13.91 1.30 -6.70
N LEU A 87 13.53 2.55 -6.47
CA LEU A 87 12.33 3.15 -7.04
C LEU A 87 12.52 3.41 -8.53
N ILE A 88 11.63 2.84 -9.37
CA ILE A 88 11.59 3.06 -10.82
C ILE A 88 10.53 4.11 -11.17
N GLN A 89 9.33 4.01 -10.55
CA GLN A 89 8.24 4.93 -10.81
C GLN A 89 7.32 5.05 -9.59
N LYS A 90 6.89 6.28 -9.29
CA LYS A 90 5.83 6.59 -8.32
C LYS A 90 4.62 7.16 -9.06
N LYS A 91 3.42 6.62 -8.78
CA LYS A 91 2.13 7.16 -9.24
C LYS A 91 1.25 7.39 -8.03
N ASP A 92 1.02 8.63 -7.71
CA ASP A 92 0.21 9.01 -6.56
C ASP A 92 -1.21 9.35 -6.98
N TYR A 93 -2.06 8.32 -6.99
CA TYR A 93 -3.48 8.47 -7.25
C TYR A 93 -4.29 8.82 -5.99
N ILE A 94 -3.64 9.04 -4.84
CA ILE A 94 -4.28 9.60 -3.66
C ILE A 94 -4.35 11.12 -3.82
N ALA A 95 -3.22 11.75 -4.13
CA ALA A 95 -3.13 13.17 -4.40
C ALA A 95 -3.80 13.56 -5.74
N ASN A 96 -3.71 12.71 -6.77
CA ASN A 96 -4.27 12.92 -8.10
C ASN A 96 -5.14 11.73 -8.53
N PRO A 97 -6.40 11.62 -8.06
CA PRO A 97 -7.27 10.51 -8.37
C PRO A 97 -7.49 10.31 -9.86
N LYS A 98 -7.71 9.07 -10.29
CA LYS A 98 -8.10 8.81 -11.68
C LYS A 98 -9.49 9.35 -11.98
N PRO A 99 -9.83 9.60 -13.26
CA PRO A 99 -11.18 10.05 -13.66
C PRO A 99 -12.32 9.13 -13.20
N SER A 100 -12.02 7.88 -12.83
CA SER A 100 -13.00 6.95 -12.26
C SER A 100 -13.22 7.12 -10.75
N GLY A 101 -12.49 8.00 -10.07
CA GLY A 101 -12.46 8.08 -8.61
C GLY A 101 -11.47 7.13 -7.93
N TYR A 102 -10.74 6.30 -8.68
CA TYR A 102 -9.76 5.37 -8.13
C TYR A 102 -8.60 6.08 -7.43
N ARG A 103 -8.31 5.66 -6.20
CA ARG A 103 -7.22 6.17 -5.34
C ARG A 103 -6.31 5.04 -4.87
N SER A 104 -5.02 5.24 -4.93
CA SER A 104 -3.97 4.35 -4.43
C SER A 104 -2.61 4.99 -4.63
N LEU A 105 -1.63 4.73 -3.79
CA LEU A 105 -0.22 5.00 -4.08
C LEU A 105 0.39 3.77 -4.75
N HIS A 106 0.93 3.95 -5.96
CA HIS A 106 1.63 2.89 -6.70
C HIS A 106 3.11 3.18 -6.76
N LEU A 107 3.90 2.19 -6.38
CA LEU A 107 5.35 2.20 -6.49
C LEU A 107 5.77 1.04 -7.39
N ILE A 108 6.50 1.35 -8.45
CA ILE A 108 7.21 0.34 -9.23
C ILE A 108 8.64 0.33 -8.73
N VAL A 109 9.07 -0.79 -8.18
CA VAL A 109 10.40 -0.94 -7.58
C VAL A 109 11.14 -2.12 -8.18
N LYS A 110 12.48 -2.06 -8.14
CA LYS A 110 13.34 -3.23 -8.31
C LYS A 110 13.89 -3.64 -6.95
N THR A 111 13.82 -4.95 -6.65
CA THR A 111 14.37 -5.54 -5.42
C THR A 111 15.06 -6.85 -5.74
N PRO A 112 16.14 -7.23 -5.03
CA PRO A 112 16.83 -8.49 -5.26
C PRO A 112 16.00 -9.67 -4.75
N ILE A 113 16.11 -10.78 -5.47
CA ILE A 113 15.80 -12.11 -4.97
C ILE A 113 17.05 -12.97 -5.12
N PHE A 114 17.20 -13.95 -4.25
CA PHE A 114 18.33 -14.87 -4.27
C PHE A 114 17.85 -16.24 -4.74
N LEU A 115 18.22 -16.58 -5.96
CA LEU A 115 17.93 -17.87 -6.59
C LEU A 115 19.16 -18.79 -6.48
N LYS A 116 19.01 -20.06 -6.88
CA LYS A 116 20.10 -21.02 -6.94
C LYS A 116 21.25 -20.54 -7.83
N GLU A 117 20.91 -19.84 -8.89
CA GLU A 117 21.86 -19.30 -9.88
C GLU A 117 22.47 -17.96 -9.42
N GLY A 118 22.05 -17.42 -8.28
CA GLY A 118 22.55 -16.17 -7.72
C GLY A 118 21.50 -15.08 -7.56
N LYS A 119 21.97 -13.86 -7.32
CA LYS A 119 21.14 -12.66 -7.12
C LYS A 119 20.49 -12.23 -8.45
N LYS A 120 19.18 -12.06 -8.46
CA LYS A 120 18.42 -11.48 -9.58
C LYS A 120 17.59 -10.29 -9.10
N MET A 121 17.66 -9.15 -9.81
CA MET A 121 16.78 -8.01 -9.56
C MET A 121 15.44 -8.24 -10.26
N ILE A 122 14.33 -8.10 -9.52
CA ILE A 122 12.98 -8.26 -10.04
C ILE A 122 12.17 -6.96 -9.89
N THR A 123 11.30 -6.71 -10.86
CA THR A 123 10.36 -5.59 -10.80
C THR A 123 9.08 -6.02 -10.09
N VAL A 124 8.65 -5.22 -9.11
CA VAL A 124 7.43 -5.45 -8.32
C VAL A 124 6.59 -4.18 -8.31
N GLU A 125 5.29 -4.30 -8.56
CA GLU A 125 4.32 -3.24 -8.32
C GLU A 125 3.82 -3.32 -6.87
N VAL A 126 4.08 -2.28 -6.09
CA VAL A 126 3.52 -2.13 -4.73
C VAL A 126 2.37 -1.14 -4.79
N GLN A 127 1.19 -1.56 -4.32
CA GLN A 127 -0.01 -0.73 -4.21
C GLN A 127 -0.34 -0.53 -2.74
N LEU A 128 -0.24 0.71 -2.26
CA LEU A 128 -0.65 1.06 -0.90
C LEU A 128 -2.00 1.78 -0.95
N ARG A 129 -2.93 1.36 -0.08
CA ARG A 129 -4.30 1.86 0.00
C ARG A 129 -4.74 1.91 1.45
N THR A 130 -5.72 2.74 1.76
CA THR A 130 -6.51 2.58 2.98
C THR A 130 -7.56 1.48 2.81
N ILE A 131 -8.20 1.09 3.91
CA ILE A 131 -9.35 0.16 3.91
C ILE A 131 -10.45 0.71 2.98
N ALA A 132 -10.77 1.99 3.06
CA ALA A 132 -11.81 2.63 2.24
C ALA A 132 -11.44 2.63 0.74
N MET A 133 -10.18 2.89 0.39
CA MET A 133 -9.69 2.81 -0.98
C MET A 133 -9.75 1.39 -1.54
N ASP A 134 -9.40 0.36 -0.74
CA ASP A 134 -9.45 -1.04 -1.20
C ASP A 134 -10.89 -1.53 -1.32
N PHE A 135 -11.79 -1.11 -0.42
CA PHE A 135 -13.23 -1.37 -0.50
C PHE A 135 -13.79 -0.87 -1.84
N TRP A 136 -13.63 0.41 -2.14
CA TRP A 136 -14.13 1.00 -3.38
C TRP A 136 -13.53 0.34 -4.63
N ALA A 137 -12.20 0.20 -4.69
CA ALA A 137 -11.52 -0.38 -5.84
C ALA A 137 -11.88 -1.85 -6.08
N SER A 138 -12.16 -2.60 -5.01
CA SER A 138 -12.57 -4.01 -5.11
C SER A 138 -13.98 -4.16 -5.68
N LEU A 139 -14.89 -3.26 -5.31
CA LEU A 139 -16.26 -3.25 -5.83
C LEU A 139 -16.29 -2.73 -7.27
N GLU A 140 -15.60 -1.64 -7.57
CA GLU A 140 -15.50 -1.11 -8.94
C GLU A 140 -15.04 -2.18 -9.93
N HIS A 141 -13.98 -2.91 -9.58
CA HIS A 141 -13.48 -4.00 -10.41
C HIS A 141 -14.51 -5.11 -10.61
N LYS A 142 -15.28 -5.51 -9.59
CA LYS A 142 -16.32 -6.53 -9.69
C LYS A 142 -17.51 -6.06 -10.52
N LEU A 143 -17.90 -4.81 -10.38
CA LEU A 143 -19.05 -4.23 -11.10
C LEU A 143 -18.75 -4.01 -12.58
N ARG A 144 -17.54 -3.56 -12.92
CA ARG A 144 -17.12 -3.37 -14.33
C ARG A 144 -16.76 -4.65 -15.05
N TYR A 145 -16.38 -5.69 -14.34
CA TYR A 145 -15.92 -6.93 -14.96
C TYR A 145 -17.10 -7.73 -15.50
N LYS A 146 -17.14 -7.92 -16.84
CA LYS A 146 -18.10 -8.80 -17.58
C LYS A 146 -19.50 -8.27 -17.86
N LYS A 147 -19.80 -6.98 -17.85
CA LYS A 147 -21.13 -6.52 -18.24
C LYS A 147 -21.07 -5.67 -19.50
N SER A 148 -21.78 -6.11 -20.55
CA SER A 148 -22.19 -5.25 -21.67
C SER A 148 -23.33 -4.37 -21.15
N ILE A 149 -23.00 -3.15 -20.74
CA ILE A 149 -23.97 -2.18 -20.21
C ILE A 149 -24.34 -1.25 -21.38
N PRO A 150 -25.63 -0.97 -21.62
CA PRO A 150 -26.06 0.00 -22.62
C PRO A 150 -25.43 1.38 -22.34
N GLU A 151 -25.13 2.13 -23.40
CA GLU A 151 -24.38 3.39 -23.31
C GLU A 151 -25.07 4.44 -22.43
N GLU A 152 -26.40 4.53 -22.48
CA GLU A 152 -27.18 5.41 -21.61
C GLU A 152 -27.01 5.11 -20.10
N GLN A 153 -26.99 3.82 -19.75
CA GLN A 153 -26.78 3.40 -18.37
C GLN A 153 -25.32 3.53 -17.94
N SER A 154 -24.39 3.44 -18.87
CA SER A 154 -22.96 3.51 -18.60
C SER A 154 -22.56 4.88 -18.03
N LYS A 155 -23.15 5.98 -18.51
CA LYS A 155 -22.89 7.34 -18.01
C LYS A 155 -23.41 7.49 -16.57
N TYR A 156 -24.65 7.13 -16.32
CA TYR A 156 -25.26 7.17 -14.98
C TYR A 156 -24.43 6.34 -13.98
N LEU A 157 -24.05 5.11 -14.35
CA LEU A 157 -23.24 4.27 -13.47
C LEU A 157 -21.84 4.85 -13.21
N ALA A 158 -21.25 5.55 -14.17
CA ALA A 158 -19.95 6.22 -13.97
C ALA A 158 -20.08 7.40 -12.99
N GLU A 159 -21.16 8.17 -13.06
CA GLU A 159 -21.47 9.25 -12.11
C GLU A 159 -21.71 8.71 -10.70
N GLU A 160 -22.53 7.69 -10.51
CA GLU A 160 -22.76 7.03 -9.23
C GLU A 160 -21.48 6.44 -8.62
N MET A 161 -20.64 5.83 -9.46
CA MET A 161 -19.33 5.31 -9.00
C MET A 161 -18.39 6.41 -8.55
N MET A 162 -18.44 7.58 -9.19
CA MET A 162 -17.67 8.76 -8.79
C MET A 162 -18.17 9.30 -7.45
N ASP A 163 -19.50 9.42 -7.26
CA ASP A 163 -20.10 9.86 -6.01
C ASP A 163 -19.74 8.92 -4.85
N CYS A 164 -19.82 7.60 -5.09
CA CYS A 164 -19.35 6.61 -4.12
C CYS A 164 -17.85 6.78 -3.78
N ALA A 165 -17.01 7.12 -4.76
CA ALA A 165 -15.59 7.37 -4.52
C ALA A 165 -15.37 8.62 -3.65
N GLN A 166 -16.14 9.69 -3.87
CA GLN A 166 -16.06 10.91 -3.07
C GLN A 166 -16.54 10.67 -1.63
N ILE A 167 -17.65 9.97 -1.44
CA ILE A 167 -18.18 9.61 -0.12
C ILE A 167 -17.15 8.74 0.64
N SER A 168 -16.57 7.74 -0.02
CA SER A 168 -15.55 6.87 0.54
C SER A 168 -14.29 7.66 0.95
N SER A 169 -13.85 8.63 0.13
CA SER A 169 -12.74 9.52 0.44
C SER A 169 -13.03 10.41 1.63
N ALA A 170 -14.21 11.02 1.68
CA ALA A 170 -14.61 11.89 2.78
C ALA A 170 -14.71 11.12 4.10
N LEU A 171 -15.20 9.88 4.07
CA LEU A 171 -15.24 9.00 5.24
C LEU A 171 -13.83 8.68 5.74
N ASP A 172 -12.92 8.30 4.83
CA ASP A 172 -11.53 7.97 5.13
C ASP A 172 -10.80 9.15 5.83
N GLU A 173 -10.96 10.37 5.29
CA GLU A 173 -10.42 11.60 5.88
C GLU A 173 -11.01 11.92 7.26
N ARG A 174 -12.32 11.68 7.44
CA ARG A 174 -12.98 11.90 8.74
C ARG A 174 -12.50 10.91 9.80
N MET A 175 -12.31 9.63 9.42
CA MET A 175 -11.79 8.62 10.34
C MET A 175 -10.34 8.93 10.74
N GLN A 176 -9.52 9.44 9.82
CA GLN A 176 -8.17 9.90 10.16
C GLN A 176 -8.21 11.06 11.18
N LYS A 177 -9.10 12.05 10.99
CA LYS A 177 -9.26 13.16 11.96
C LYS A 177 -9.70 12.67 13.34
N VAL A 178 -10.60 11.68 13.40
CA VAL A 178 -11.02 11.07 14.68
C VAL A 178 -9.81 10.44 15.38
N ARG A 179 -9.00 9.64 14.66
CA ARG A 179 -7.76 9.10 15.21
C ARG A 179 -6.82 10.18 15.74
N ASP A 180 -6.62 11.26 14.97
CA ASP A 180 -5.70 12.33 15.37
C ASP A 180 -6.13 13.01 16.67
N VAL A 181 -7.44 13.18 16.87
CA VAL A 181 -8.00 13.70 18.13
C VAL A 181 -7.77 12.74 19.29
N ILE A 182 -7.97 11.44 19.08
CA ILE A 182 -7.72 10.41 20.12
C ILE A 182 -6.26 10.42 20.52
N MET A 183 -5.34 10.36 19.56
CA MET A 183 -3.89 10.35 19.83
C MET A 183 -3.44 11.60 20.60
N GLN A 184 -3.95 12.78 20.24
CA GLN A 184 -3.65 14.02 20.97
C GLN A 184 -4.19 14.01 22.42
N ALA A 185 -5.31 13.32 22.66
CA ALA A 185 -5.82 13.17 24.02
C ALA A 185 -4.96 12.23 24.87
N GLU A 186 -4.52 11.10 24.28
CA GLU A 186 -3.62 10.13 24.92
C GLU A 186 -2.26 10.76 25.27
N GLU A 187 -1.64 11.48 24.34
CA GLU A 187 -0.38 12.21 24.58
C GLU A 187 -0.49 13.19 25.77
N LYS A 188 -1.60 13.92 25.88
CA LYS A 188 -1.85 14.86 26.98
C LYS A 188 -2.07 14.16 28.32
N GLU A 189 -2.65 12.98 28.32
CA GLU A 189 -2.82 12.17 29.54
C GLU A 189 -1.50 11.57 29.99
N GLU A 190 -0.68 11.08 29.06
CA GLU A 190 0.67 10.59 29.35
C GLU A 190 1.59 11.70 29.90
N GLU A 191 1.55 12.90 29.32
CA GLU A 191 2.30 14.05 29.84
C GLU A 191 1.88 14.42 31.28
N LYS A 192 0.61 14.30 31.63
CA LYS A 192 0.11 14.55 32.97
C LYS A 192 0.50 13.45 33.96
N SER A 193 0.54 12.21 33.53
CA SER A 193 0.91 11.05 34.34
C SER A 193 2.42 10.90 34.51
N SER A 194 3.23 11.30 33.53
CA SER A 194 4.71 11.22 33.57
C SER A 194 5.36 12.18 34.56
N GLY A 195 4.59 13.12 35.14
CA GLY A 195 5.03 13.92 36.30
C GLY A 195 5.24 13.09 37.58
N VAL A 196 4.91 11.79 37.58
CA VAL A 196 4.92 10.91 38.77
C VAL A 196 5.77 9.64 38.60
N GLU A 197 6.33 9.35 37.41
CA GLU A 197 7.07 8.09 37.19
C GLU A 197 8.58 8.20 37.47
N PRO A 198 9.18 7.23 38.21
CA PRO A 198 10.60 7.25 38.48
C PRO A 198 11.44 7.01 37.22
N LEU A 199 12.44 7.83 36.99
CA LEU A 199 13.48 7.77 35.94
C LEU A 199 14.10 6.37 35.68
N MET A 200 13.91 5.40 36.57
CA MET A 200 14.43 4.03 36.44
C MET A 200 13.74 3.17 35.40
N LEU A 201 12.43 3.33 35.15
CA LEU A 201 11.71 2.50 34.19
C LEU A 201 11.97 2.89 32.73
N ARG A 202 12.18 4.18 32.43
CA ARG A 202 12.59 4.65 31.10
C ARG A 202 13.91 4.05 30.62
N GLY A 203 14.89 3.96 31.50
CA GLY A 203 16.22 3.39 31.19
C GLY A 203 16.20 1.88 30.94
N LEU A 204 15.23 1.15 31.50
CA LEU A 204 15.08 -0.30 31.24
C LEU A 204 14.43 -0.57 29.89
N THR A 205 13.42 0.19 29.55
CA THR A 205 12.70 0.04 28.26
C THR A 205 13.61 0.37 27.07
N GLU A 206 14.42 1.43 27.17
CA GLU A 206 15.42 1.77 26.14
C GLU A 206 16.52 0.71 25.99
N ARG A 207 16.98 0.10 27.09
CA ARG A 207 17.99 -0.97 27.05
C ARG A 207 17.46 -2.28 26.48
N ILE A 208 16.19 -2.59 26.68
CA ILE A 208 15.54 -3.77 26.07
C ILE A 208 15.38 -3.54 24.57
N ARG A 209 14.98 -2.34 24.13
CA ARG A 209 14.87 -1.96 22.72
C ARG A 209 16.21 -2.07 21.96
N GLN A 210 17.33 -1.72 22.59
CA GLN A 210 18.66 -1.80 21.96
C GLN A 210 19.27 -3.22 21.90
N LYS A 211 18.70 -4.22 22.58
CA LYS A 211 19.22 -5.60 22.61
C LYS A 211 18.44 -6.59 21.75
N THR A 212 17.37 -6.17 21.11
CA THR A 212 16.46 -7.07 20.34
C THR A 212 16.65 -6.93 18.82
N PHE A 213 17.68 -6.18 18.37
CA PHE A 213 18.09 -6.07 16.96
C PHE A 213 19.60 -6.27 16.80
#